data_84e212819ca76e5b8e3d87efab21f6f5
#
_entry.id   84e212819ca76e5b8e3d87efab21f6f5
#
_cell.length_a   1.000
_cell.length_b   1.000
_cell.length_c   1.000
_cell.angle_alpha   90.00
_cell.angle_beta   90.00
_cell.angle_gamma   90.00
#
_symmetry.space_group_name_H-M   'P 1'
#
loop_
_entity.id
_entity.type
_entity.pdbx_description
1 polymer ?
#
loop_
_entity_poly.entity_id
_entity_poly.type
_entity_poly.pdbx_seq_one_letter_code
_entity_poly.pdbx_strand_id
1 'polypeptide(L)'
;HHSVAALSEWSRNARFLHALADDASAKGIKAGTDITVRSGSYTLDCADDAVHANGNVTVSGGTFTVATGDDGVHADNAVTITDGTIDIPKCYEGIEGQTIDISGGTIDITASDDGLNAAGGADQSGFGGRGPDSFGGSSDSSIAISGGTLRIDASGDGIDSNGDLTVSGGELYVSGPTSDSNSALDYDGSATVTGGTVIAAGYSGMAQNFGTDSTQGSILLTSRSTSTETIRVTDASGSVLAEFTPAKAYNCVIVSTPALKQGGTYTVTMGGESTDVTLDSLIYGSGGMGGGMGGGNM
;
A
#
# COMPACT_ATOMS: atom_id res chain seq x y z
N HIS A 1 29.91 2.71 -20.23
CA HIS A 1 29.10 3.88 -20.60
C HIS A 1 27.80 3.76 -19.87
N HIS A 2 27.61 4.60 -18.86
CA HIS A 2 26.40 4.65 -18.06
C HIS A 2 25.34 5.45 -18.83
N SER A 3 24.22 4.81 -19.19
CA SER A 3 23.10 5.49 -19.82
C SER A 3 22.09 5.83 -18.73
N VAL A 4 22.11 7.07 -18.26
CA VAL A 4 20.99 7.65 -17.52
C VAL A 4 19.97 8.07 -18.57
N ALA A 5 18.84 7.38 -18.68
CA ALA A 5 17.74 7.84 -19.50
C ALA A 5 16.98 8.94 -18.75
N ALA A 6 17.36 10.19 -18.94
CA ALA A 6 16.55 11.33 -18.54
C ALA A 6 15.52 11.60 -19.63
N LEU A 7 14.28 11.19 -19.44
CA LEU A 7 13.17 11.51 -20.35
C LEU A 7 12.64 12.90 -19.99
N SER A 8 13.26 13.95 -20.54
CA SER A 8 12.70 15.29 -20.57
C SER A 8 12.05 15.51 -21.93
N GLU A 9 10.74 15.81 -21.93
CA GLU A 9 9.94 16.21 -23.07
C GLU A 9 9.71 15.18 -24.18
N TRP A 10 8.77 14.25 -23.98
CA TRP A 10 8.08 13.58 -25.09
C TRP A 10 6.58 13.89 -25.01
N SER A 11 6.15 14.91 -25.76
CA SER A 11 4.75 15.14 -26.07
C SER A 11 4.37 14.32 -27.31
N ARG A 12 4.13 13.04 -27.17
CA ARG A 12 3.39 12.21 -28.13
C ARG A 12 2.88 10.95 -27.43
N ASN A 13 1.59 10.70 -27.58
CA ASN A 13 0.93 9.46 -27.17
C ASN A 13 1.60 8.26 -27.85
N ALA A 14 2.48 7.56 -27.15
CA ALA A 14 2.97 6.27 -27.57
C ALA A 14 1.93 5.23 -27.13
N ARG A 15 1.09 4.75 -28.07
CA ARG A 15 0.31 3.55 -27.88
C ARG A 15 1.14 2.37 -28.33
N PHE A 16 1.59 1.55 -27.42
CA PHE A 16 2.13 0.23 -27.70
C PHE A 16 0.99 -0.79 -27.57
N LEU A 17 0.34 -1.11 -28.70
CA LEU A 17 -0.61 -2.20 -28.77
C LEU A 17 0.16 -3.45 -29.22
N HIS A 18 0.50 -4.32 -28.27
CA HIS A 18 0.87 -5.70 -28.57
C HIS A 18 0.07 -6.62 -27.65
N ALA A 19 -0.81 -7.41 -28.25
CA ALA A 19 -1.32 -8.62 -27.61
C ALA A 19 -0.17 -9.65 -27.65
N LEU A 20 0.71 -9.57 -26.64
CA LEU A 20 1.69 -10.61 -26.38
C LEU A 20 1.03 -11.70 -25.53
N ALA A 21 1.56 -12.91 -25.58
CA ALA A 21 1.14 -13.95 -24.65
C ALA A 21 1.43 -13.52 -23.21
N ASP A 22 0.62 -13.93 -22.26
CA ASP A 22 0.74 -13.55 -20.84
C ASP A 22 2.08 -14.01 -20.20
N ASP A 23 2.89 -14.79 -20.92
CA ASP A 23 4.22 -15.27 -20.55
C ASP A 23 5.37 -14.54 -21.29
N ALA A 24 5.06 -13.48 -22.05
CA ALA A 24 6.07 -12.73 -22.79
C ALA A 24 6.62 -11.59 -21.92
N SER A 25 7.92 -11.62 -21.58
CA SER A 25 8.61 -10.50 -20.95
C SER A 25 8.62 -9.27 -21.86
N ALA A 26 7.60 -8.43 -21.75
CA ALA A 26 7.42 -7.21 -22.52
C ALA A 26 7.12 -6.04 -21.60
N LYS A 27 8.20 -5.49 -21.05
CA LYS A 27 8.16 -4.33 -20.15
C LYS A 27 7.90 -3.04 -20.94
N GLY A 28 7.14 -2.10 -20.34
CA GLY A 28 6.78 -0.85 -21.02
C GLY A 28 7.94 0.14 -21.11
N ILE A 29 8.53 0.50 -19.98
CA ILE A 29 9.71 1.33 -19.85
C ILE A 29 10.74 0.55 -19.05
N LYS A 30 11.89 0.23 -19.64
CA LYS A 30 12.95 -0.54 -18.97
C LYS A 30 14.27 0.19 -18.97
N ALA A 31 14.98 0.16 -17.84
CA ALA A 31 16.38 0.60 -17.74
C ALA A 31 17.24 -0.47 -17.04
N GLY A 32 18.48 -0.63 -17.50
CA GLY A 32 19.47 -1.51 -16.86
C GLY A 32 20.09 -0.93 -15.58
N THR A 33 19.77 0.31 -15.24
CA THR A 33 20.17 0.98 -14.00
C THR A 33 18.97 1.74 -13.44
N ASP A 34 18.92 3.06 -13.57
CA ASP A 34 17.89 3.89 -12.92
C ASP A 34 16.92 4.49 -13.93
N ILE A 35 15.69 4.72 -13.51
CA ILE A 35 14.67 5.51 -14.20
C ILE A 35 14.35 6.75 -13.36
N THR A 36 14.34 7.91 -14.02
CA THR A 36 13.86 9.15 -13.41
C THR A 36 12.82 9.80 -14.31
N VAL A 37 11.61 10.00 -13.79
CA VAL A 37 10.51 10.68 -14.46
C VAL A 37 10.20 11.98 -13.73
N ARG A 38 10.25 13.11 -14.42
CA ARG A 38 9.98 14.45 -13.88
C ARG A 38 8.67 15.06 -14.40
N SER A 39 8.23 14.64 -15.57
CA SER A 39 7.02 15.15 -16.22
C SER A 39 6.67 14.27 -17.42
N GLY A 40 5.55 14.51 -18.04
CA GLY A 40 5.06 13.82 -19.23
C GLY A 40 3.74 13.12 -18.98
N SER A 41 3.19 12.52 -20.03
CA SER A 41 1.98 11.70 -19.95
C SER A 41 2.27 10.34 -20.56
N TYR A 42 2.05 9.29 -19.81
CA TYR A 42 2.39 7.91 -20.13
C TYR A 42 1.12 7.07 -20.08
N THR A 43 0.84 6.35 -21.16
CA THR A 43 -0.20 5.32 -21.20
C THR A 43 0.49 4.03 -21.57
N LEU A 44 0.55 3.10 -20.63
CA LEU A 44 1.26 1.82 -20.75
C LEU A 44 0.23 0.68 -20.66
N ASP A 45 0.35 -0.28 -21.58
CA ASP A 45 -0.44 -1.53 -21.58
C ASP A 45 0.57 -2.63 -21.95
N CYS A 46 1.00 -3.39 -20.95
CA CYS A 46 2.16 -4.28 -21.05
C CYS A 46 1.78 -5.68 -20.56
N ALA A 47 2.50 -6.70 -21.05
CA ALA A 47 2.33 -8.07 -20.57
C ALA A 47 3.16 -8.38 -19.33
N ASP A 48 4.18 -7.59 -19.07
CA ASP A 48 5.13 -7.65 -17.97
C ASP A 48 5.20 -6.24 -17.35
N ASP A 49 6.14 -5.88 -16.48
CA ASP A 49 6.16 -4.60 -15.76
C ASP A 49 5.97 -3.38 -16.66
N ALA A 50 5.20 -2.43 -16.19
CA ALA A 50 5.01 -1.22 -16.99
C ALA A 50 6.22 -0.27 -16.89
N VAL A 51 6.80 -0.12 -15.72
CA VAL A 51 8.04 0.65 -15.48
C VAL A 51 9.00 -0.22 -14.68
N HIS A 52 10.16 -0.57 -15.25
CA HIS A 52 11.13 -1.46 -14.62
C HIS A 52 12.55 -0.91 -14.66
N ALA A 53 13.20 -0.84 -13.51
CA ALA A 53 14.61 -0.48 -13.37
C ALA A 53 15.39 -1.54 -12.59
N ASN A 54 16.52 -2.02 -13.13
CA ASN A 54 17.46 -2.86 -12.37
C ASN A 54 18.25 -2.09 -11.29
N GLY A 55 17.94 -0.85 -11.06
CA GLY A 55 18.45 0.02 -10.01
C GLY A 55 17.28 0.69 -9.29
N ASN A 56 17.14 1.99 -9.47
CA ASN A 56 16.12 2.79 -8.78
C ASN A 56 15.09 3.37 -9.75
N VAL A 57 13.84 3.53 -9.29
CA VAL A 57 12.82 4.32 -9.97
C VAL A 57 12.54 5.58 -9.16
N THR A 58 12.64 6.76 -9.78
CA THR A 58 12.27 8.03 -9.17
C THR A 58 11.21 8.73 -10.00
N VAL A 59 10.05 9.00 -9.41
CA VAL A 59 8.98 9.79 -10.02
C VAL A 59 8.80 11.09 -9.23
N SER A 60 9.02 12.22 -9.89
CA SER A 60 8.86 13.56 -9.32
C SER A 60 7.86 14.41 -10.09
N GLY A 61 7.01 13.79 -10.88
CA GLY A 61 5.94 14.40 -11.66
C GLY A 61 5.55 13.56 -12.86
N GLY A 62 4.55 14.01 -13.59
CA GLY A 62 3.99 13.31 -14.75
C GLY A 62 2.65 12.64 -14.43
N THR A 63 2.01 12.14 -15.48
CA THR A 63 0.74 11.42 -15.38
C THR A 63 0.88 10.07 -16.04
N PHE A 64 0.57 9.01 -15.28
CA PHE A 64 0.63 7.64 -15.71
C PHE A 64 -0.76 7.02 -15.70
N THR A 65 -1.09 6.28 -16.75
CA THR A 65 -2.22 5.34 -16.78
C THR A 65 -1.63 4.01 -17.23
N VAL A 66 -1.65 3.03 -16.32
CA VAL A 66 -0.91 1.77 -16.47
C VAL A 66 -1.86 0.60 -16.35
N ALA A 67 -1.85 -0.28 -17.36
CA ALA A 67 -2.41 -1.62 -17.27
C ALA A 67 -1.31 -2.62 -17.60
N THR A 68 -1.09 -3.58 -16.74
CA THR A 68 0.00 -4.53 -16.91
C THR A 68 -0.36 -5.95 -16.47
N GLY A 69 0.40 -6.93 -16.92
CA GLY A 69 0.27 -8.33 -16.51
C GLY A 69 1.10 -8.67 -15.28
N ASP A 70 2.07 -7.82 -14.94
CA ASP A 70 2.94 -7.92 -13.79
C ASP A 70 2.93 -6.60 -13.00
N ASP A 71 4.07 -6.01 -12.65
CA ASP A 71 4.10 -4.86 -11.75
C ASP A 71 3.84 -3.53 -12.45
N GLY A 72 3.12 -2.65 -11.77
CA GLY A 72 2.91 -1.30 -12.26
C GLY A 72 4.21 -0.50 -12.30
N VAL A 73 4.97 -0.54 -11.21
CA VAL A 73 6.31 0.06 -11.08
C VAL A 73 7.20 -0.88 -10.30
N HIS A 74 8.30 -1.33 -10.91
CA HIS A 74 9.29 -2.20 -10.28
C HIS A 74 10.68 -1.56 -10.25
N ALA A 75 11.37 -1.71 -9.13
CA ALA A 75 12.78 -1.38 -8.98
C ALA A 75 13.51 -2.46 -8.17
N ASP A 76 14.64 -3.00 -8.67
CA ASP A 76 15.44 -3.97 -7.91
C ASP A 76 15.92 -3.39 -6.55
N ASN A 77 16.05 -2.04 -6.44
CA ASN A 77 16.47 -1.37 -5.21
C ASN A 77 15.36 -0.47 -4.63
N ALA A 78 15.25 0.78 -5.08
CA ALA A 78 14.37 1.75 -4.47
C ALA A 78 13.37 2.37 -5.44
N VAL A 79 12.11 2.46 -5.01
CA VAL A 79 11.09 3.31 -5.66
C VAL A 79 10.89 4.56 -4.82
N THR A 80 11.08 5.74 -5.42
CA THR A 80 10.87 7.03 -4.76
C THR A 80 9.84 7.84 -5.54
N ILE A 81 8.72 8.21 -4.92
CA ILE A 81 7.66 9.03 -5.53
C ILE A 81 7.49 10.30 -4.71
N THR A 82 7.79 11.45 -5.32
CA THR A 82 7.67 12.74 -4.66
C THR A 82 6.54 13.60 -5.19
N ASP A 83 6.04 13.33 -6.40
CA ASP A 83 4.91 13.99 -7.04
C ASP A 83 4.47 13.19 -8.28
N GLY A 84 3.32 13.54 -8.85
CA GLY A 84 2.74 12.96 -10.06
C GLY A 84 1.35 12.37 -9.83
N THR A 85 0.71 11.97 -10.91
CA THR A 85 -0.55 11.21 -10.89
C THR A 85 -0.29 9.84 -11.49
N ILE A 86 -0.47 8.79 -10.71
CA ILE A 86 -0.21 7.41 -11.09
C ILE A 86 -1.50 6.63 -10.92
N ASP A 87 -2.11 6.22 -12.01
CA ASP A 87 -3.32 5.41 -12.08
C ASP A 87 -2.96 4.04 -12.65
N ILE A 88 -3.08 3.00 -11.83
CA ILE A 88 -2.79 1.60 -12.15
C ILE A 88 -4.08 0.78 -11.98
N PRO A 89 -5.01 0.84 -12.96
CA PRO A 89 -6.28 0.13 -12.88
C PRO A 89 -6.16 -1.40 -13.02
N LYS A 90 -4.98 -1.92 -13.37
CA LYS A 90 -4.72 -3.35 -13.47
C LYS A 90 -3.23 -3.63 -13.38
N CYS A 91 -2.84 -4.50 -12.43
CA CYS A 91 -1.50 -5.05 -12.28
C CYS A 91 -1.55 -6.38 -11.52
N TYR A 92 -0.41 -7.06 -11.42
CA TYR A 92 -0.20 -8.12 -10.44
C TYR A 92 0.13 -7.44 -9.11
N GLU A 93 1.28 -6.78 -8.97
CA GLU A 93 1.60 -5.87 -7.88
C GLU A 93 1.58 -4.41 -8.34
N GLY A 94 1.23 -3.51 -7.42
CA GLY A 94 1.12 -2.09 -7.77
C GLY A 94 2.48 -1.44 -7.92
N ILE A 95 3.23 -1.40 -6.84
CA ILE A 95 4.59 -0.84 -6.76
C ILE A 95 5.46 -1.80 -5.96
N GLU A 96 6.54 -2.27 -6.57
CA GLU A 96 7.50 -3.18 -5.96
C GLU A 96 8.91 -2.57 -5.90
N GLY A 97 9.64 -2.88 -4.82
CA GLY A 97 11.04 -2.52 -4.66
C GLY A 97 11.59 -3.01 -3.33
N GLN A 98 12.92 -2.97 -3.14
CA GLN A 98 13.50 -3.24 -1.83
C GLN A 98 13.08 -2.17 -0.81
N THR A 99 13.04 -0.91 -1.24
CA THR A 99 12.50 0.19 -0.44
C THR A 99 11.51 1.03 -1.25
N ILE A 100 10.43 1.47 -0.61
CA ILE A 100 9.42 2.33 -1.23
C ILE A 100 9.26 3.60 -0.39
N ASP A 101 9.61 4.75 -0.98
CA ASP A 101 9.48 6.06 -0.36
C ASP A 101 8.46 6.92 -1.11
N ILE A 102 7.33 7.23 -0.47
CA ILE A 102 6.27 8.07 -1.05
C ILE A 102 6.10 9.33 -0.20
N SER A 103 6.44 10.49 -0.78
CA SER A 103 6.32 11.79 -0.12
C SER A 103 5.33 12.74 -0.78
N GLY A 104 4.70 12.34 -1.89
CA GLY A 104 3.74 13.17 -2.61
C GLY A 104 3.09 12.42 -3.75
N GLY A 105 2.26 13.13 -4.52
CA GLY A 105 1.52 12.60 -5.66
C GLY A 105 0.13 12.08 -5.32
N THR A 106 -0.57 11.65 -6.36
CA THR A 106 -1.86 10.95 -6.27
C THR A 106 -1.70 9.60 -6.93
N ILE A 107 -1.91 8.54 -6.18
CA ILE A 107 -1.64 7.17 -6.58
C ILE A 107 -2.90 6.35 -6.36
N ASP A 108 -3.44 5.77 -7.43
CA ASP A 108 -4.58 4.86 -7.41
C ASP A 108 -4.13 3.51 -7.99
N ILE A 109 -4.29 2.43 -7.23
CA ILE A 109 -3.84 1.08 -7.58
C ILE A 109 -4.99 0.09 -7.46
N THR A 110 -5.14 -0.76 -8.49
CA THR A 110 -5.95 -1.98 -8.42
C THR A 110 -5.06 -3.17 -8.77
N ALA A 111 -4.67 -3.94 -7.75
CA ALA A 111 -3.77 -5.07 -7.86
C ALA A 111 -4.48 -6.41 -7.67
N SER A 112 -4.04 -7.43 -8.42
CA SER A 112 -4.52 -8.81 -8.25
C SER A 112 -3.77 -9.55 -7.15
N ASP A 113 -2.65 -9.02 -6.72
CA ASP A 113 -1.89 -9.39 -5.54
C ASP A 113 -1.66 -8.14 -4.68
N ASP A 114 -0.43 -7.72 -4.37
CA ASP A 114 -0.14 -6.68 -3.41
C ASP A 114 -0.24 -5.26 -3.99
N GLY A 115 -0.65 -4.32 -3.14
CA GLY A 115 -0.71 -2.92 -3.54
C GLY A 115 0.66 -2.25 -3.56
N LEU A 116 1.38 -2.30 -2.45
CA LEU A 116 2.79 -1.94 -2.31
C LEU A 116 3.51 -3.16 -1.76
N ASN A 117 4.61 -3.58 -2.39
CA ASN A 117 5.43 -4.70 -1.94
C ASN A 117 6.89 -4.27 -1.77
N ALA A 118 7.41 -4.27 -0.53
CA ALA A 118 8.82 -4.06 -0.23
C ALA A 118 9.48 -5.40 0.11
N ALA A 119 9.58 -6.28 -0.88
CA ALA A 119 10.19 -7.60 -0.75
C ALA A 119 11.69 -7.57 -1.06
N GLY A 120 12.11 -6.75 -2.00
CA GLY A 120 13.50 -6.63 -2.46
C GLY A 120 13.95 -7.82 -3.29
N GLY A 121 14.80 -7.55 -4.25
CA GLY A 121 15.42 -8.57 -5.08
C GLY A 121 15.27 -8.29 -6.57
N ALA A 122 16.08 -8.97 -7.37
CA ALA A 122 15.93 -8.93 -8.81
C ALA A 122 14.66 -9.69 -9.20
N ASP A 123 13.74 -8.99 -9.84
CA ASP A 123 12.58 -9.60 -10.43
C ASP A 123 12.98 -10.78 -11.33
N GLN A 124 12.45 -11.95 -11.02
CA GLN A 124 12.59 -13.16 -11.81
C GLN A 124 11.36 -13.43 -12.67
N SER A 125 10.40 -12.50 -12.70
CA SER A 125 9.26 -12.54 -13.60
C SER A 125 9.72 -12.46 -15.05
N GLY A 126 8.95 -13.01 -15.94
CA GLY A 126 9.29 -13.02 -17.37
C GLY A 126 9.80 -14.36 -17.91
N PHE A 127 10.04 -15.37 -17.10
CA PHE A 127 10.26 -16.74 -17.57
C PHE A 127 9.67 -17.79 -16.62
N GLY A 128 8.34 -17.84 -16.57
CA GLY A 128 7.62 -19.06 -16.13
C GLY A 128 7.62 -19.34 -14.64
N GLY A 129 7.68 -18.33 -13.81
CA GLY A 129 7.59 -18.55 -12.38
C GLY A 129 7.22 -17.30 -11.60
N ARG A 130 5.92 -17.10 -11.35
CA ARG A 130 5.50 -16.46 -10.12
C ARG A 130 6.08 -17.32 -9.00
N GLY A 131 7.24 -16.94 -8.48
CA GLY A 131 7.79 -17.56 -7.28
C GLY A 131 6.89 -17.16 -6.12
N PRO A 132 6.67 -18.03 -5.12
CA PRO A 132 6.11 -17.55 -3.86
C PRO A 132 7.05 -16.46 -3.34
N ASP A 133 6.43 -15.36 -2.86
CA ASP A 133 7.13 -14.32 -2.14
C ASP A 133 8.17 -14.93 -1.22
N SER A 134 9.35 -14.34 -1.22
CA SER A 134 10.41 -14.86 -0.38
C SER A 134 10.05 -14.53 1.07
N PHE A 135 9.46 -15.48 1.79
CA PHE A 135 9.21 -15.40 3.23
C PHE A 135 10.50 -15.29 4.05
N GLY A 136 11.41 -14.49 3.62
CA GLY A 136 12.67 -14.24 4.27
C GLY A 136 12.82 -12.76 4.48
N GLY A 137 12.32 -12.23 5.62
CA GLY A 137 12.43 -10.82 5.94
C GLY A 137 13.84 -10.29 5.63
N SER A 138 13.91 -9.31 4.73
CA SER A 138 15.13 -8.55 4.51
C SER A 138 15.11 -7.41 5.53
N SER A 139 16.06 -7.40 6.46
CA SER A 139 16.22 -6.30 7.43
C SER A 139 16.45 -4.93 6.77
N ASP A 140 16.63 -4.90 5.45
CA ASP A 140 16.90 -3.71 4.66
C ASP A 140 15.67 -3.25 3.84
N SER A 141 14.56 -4.00 3.90
CA SER A 141 13.29 -3.61 3.24
C SER A 141 12.53 -2.60 4.08
N SER A 142 11.85 -1.66 3.43
CA SER A 142 11.00 -0.71 4.12
C SER A 142 10.02 0.02 3.21
N ILE A 143 8.88 0.41 3.79
CA ILE A 143 7.92 1.32 3.16
C ILE A 143 7.78 2.57 4.03
N ALA A 144 8.05 3.75 3.45
CA ALA A 144 7.88 5.03 4.10
C ALA A 144 6.89 5.91 3.33
N ILE A 145 5.79 6.30 4.00
CA ILE A 145 4.77 7.19 3.44
C ILE A 145 4.77 8.47 4.27
N SER A 146 5.20 9.59 3.67
CA SER A 146 5.28 10.89 4.33
C SER A 146 4.38 11.96 3.71
N GLY A 147 3.70 11.64 2.60
CA GLY A 147 2.81 12.56 1.90
C GLY A 147 2.06 11.88 0.76
N GLY A 148 1.31 12.67 0.01
CA GLY A 148 0.50 12.19 -1.12
C GLY A 148 -0.87 11.66 -0.71
N THR A 149 -1.63 11.20 -1.71
CA THR A 149 -2.92 10.51 -1.55
C THR A 149 -2.82 9.17 -2.25
N LEU A 150 -2.92 8.09 -1.48
CA LEU A 150 -2.84 6.72 -1.94
C LEU A 150 -4.19 6.03 -1.77
N ARG A 151 -4.70 5.44 -2.86
CA ARG A 151 -5.88 4.56 -2.87
C ARG A 151 -5.46 3.22 -3.43
N ILE A 152 -5.62 2.19 -2.63
CA ILE A 152 -5.17 0.84 -2.95
C ILE A 152 -6.37 -0.10 -2.87
N ASP A 153 -6.59 -0.88 -3.93
CA ASP A 153 -7.51 -2.00 -3.99
C ASP A 153 -6.71 -3.25 -4.36
N ALA A 154 -6.28 -4.01 -3.34
CA ALA A 154 -5.41 -5.18 -3.49
C ALA A 154 -6.13 -6.47 -3.14
N SER A 155 -5.80 -7.58 -3.83
CA SER A 155 -6.36 -8.91 -3.52
C SER A 155 -5.41 -9.74 -2.66
N GLY A 156 -4.09 -9.47 -2.72
CA GLY A 156 -3.07 -9.82 -1.75
C GLY A 156 -3.04 -8.81 -0.60
N ASP A 157 -1.87 -8.49 -0.09
CA ASP A 157 -1.73 -7.50 0.96
C ASP A 157 -1.94 -6.07 0.42
N GLY A 158 -2.56 -5.22 1.21
CA GLY A 158 -2.70 -3.82 0.81
C GLY A 158 -1.35 -3.13 0.76
N ILE A 159 -0.59 -3.31 1.80
CA ILE A 159 0.82 -2.93 1.94
C ILE A 159 1.55 -4.11 2.55
N ASP A 160 2.54 -4.64 1.85
CA ASP A 160 3.46 -5.66 2.33
C ASP A 160 4.87 -5.08 2.48
N SER A 161 5.45 -5.19 3.66
CA SER A 161 6.84 -4.82 3.92
C SER A 161 7.57 -5.95 4.62
N ASN A 162 8.49 -6.60 3.93
CA ASN A 162 9.41 -7.56 4.54
C ASN A 162 10.37 -6.92 5.57
N GLY A 163 10.10 -5.68 5.97
CA GLY A 163 10.84 -4.91 6.97
C GLY A 163 9.92 -3.92 7.69
N ASP A 164 10.32 -2.66 7.75
CA ASP A 164 9.60 -1.63 8.48
C ASP A 164 8.54 -0.91 7.64
N LEU A 165 7.43 -0.53 8.26
CA LEU A 165 6.41 0.36 7.71
C LEU A 165 6.34 1.66 8.51
N THR A 166 6.55 2.80 7.86
CA THR A 166 6.43 4.12 8.51
C THR A 166 5.43 5.00 7.77
N VAL A 167 4.43 5.51 8.50
CA VAL A 167 3.51 6.53 8.00
C VAL A 167 3.68 7.80 8.82
N SER A 168 4.17 8.86 8.18
CA SER A 168 4.41 10.16 8.85
C SER A 168 3.59 11.31 8.26
N GLY A 169 2.84 11.05 7.18
CA GLY A 169 1.99 12.05 6.50
C GLY A 169 1.17 11.44 5.39
N GLY A 170 0.44 12.27 4.67
CA GLY A 170 -0.39 11.86 3.53
C GLY A 170 -1.75 11.28 3.91
N GLU A 171 -2.44 10.77 2.93
CA GLU A 171 -3.73 10.08 3.04
C GLU A 171 -3.61 8.69 2.42
N LEU A 172 -3.84 7.66 3.20
CA LEU A 172 -3.77 6.26 2.79
C LEU A 172 -5.12 5.57 3.00
N TYR A 173 -5.69 5.10 1.91
CA TYR A 173 -6.96 4.39 1.87
C TYR A 173 -6.75 3.02 1.22
N VAL A 174 -6.93 1.95 1.99
CA VAL A 174 -6.71 0.59 1.53
C VAL A 174 -8.02 -0.19 1.56
N SER A 175 -8.39 -0.74 0.41
CA SER A 175 -9.35 -1.83 0.27
C SER A 175 -8.53 -3.11 0.14
N GLY A 176 -8.26 -3.73 1.27
CA GLY A 176 -7.35 -4.86 1.36
C GLY A 176 -7.99 -6.19 1.01
N PRO A 177 -7.34 -7.30 1.39
CA PRO A 177 -7.75 -8.61 0.95
C PRO A 177 -9.14 -9.02 1.47
N THR A 178 -9.76 -9.93 0.72
CA THR A 178 -10.95 -10.68 1.16
C THR A 178 -10.57 -12.13 1.52
N SER A 179 -9.35 -12.35 1.94
CA SER A 179 -8.76 -13.63 2.37
C SER A 179 -8.14 -13.46 3.75
N ASP A 180 -8.29 -14.46 4.61
CA ASP A 180 -7.68 -14.47 5.95
C ASP A 180 -6.19 -14.85 5.92
N SER A 181 -5.59 -15.08 4.75
CA SER A 181 -4.16 -15.36 4.59
C SER A 181 -3.32 -14.12 4.25
N ASN A 182 -3.96 -12.98 4.09
CA ASN A 182 -3.35 -11.70 3.77
C ASN A 182 -3.92 -10.60 4.68
N SER A 183 -3.34 -9.40 4.67
CA SER A 183 -3.71 -8.27 5.52
C SER A 183 -3.83 -6.97 4.73
N ALA A 184 -4.59 -6.02 5.24
CA ALA A 184 -4.59 -4.66 4.68
C ALA A 184 -3.26 -3.93 4.91
N LEU A 185 -2.57 -4.26 6.02
CA LEU A 185 -1.20 -3.87 6.32
C LEU A 185 -0.48 -5.11 6.82
N ASP A 186 0.59 -5.53 6.15
CA ASP A 186 1.51 -6.57 6.57
C ASP A 186 2.93 -6.02 6.68
N TYR A 187 3.68 -6.48 7.68
CA TYR A 187 5.07 -6.07 7.90
C TYR A 187 5.79 -7.06 8.82
N ASP A 188 7.02 -7.39 8.47
CA ASP A 188 7.86 -8.31 9.25
C ASP A 188 8.65 -7.60 10.37
N GLY A 189 8.93 -6.30 10.18
CA GLY A 189 9.68 -5.47 11.12
C GLY A 189 8.80 -4.72 12.10
N SER A 190 8.90 -3.42 12.13
CA SER A 190 8.07 -2.52 12.94
C SER A 190 7.17 -1.65 12.08
N ALA A 191 5.95 -1.36 12.56
CA ALA A 191 5.10 -0.36 11.93
C ALA A 191 4.89 0.83 12.86
N THR A 192 5.11 2.05 12.36
CA THR A 192 4.92 3.28 13.12
C THR A 192 4.05 4.27 12.36
N VAL A 193 3.15 4.94 13.09
CA VAL A 193 2.39 6.08 12.57
C VAL A 193 2.63 7.32 13.43
N THR A 194 3.08 8.39 12.77
CA THR A 194 3.40 9.66 13.42
C THR A 194 2.64 10.85 12.83
N GLY A 195 1.98 10.65 11.70
CA GLY A 195 1.17 11.66 10.98
C GLY A 195 0.34 11.05 9.88
N GLY A 196 -0.45 11.87 9.19
CA GLY A 196 -1.30 11.45 8.09
C GLY A 196 -2.63 10.83 8.50
N THR A 197 -3.43 10.45 7.52
CA THR A 197 -4.69 9.73 7.71
C THR A 197 -4.58 8.36 7.06
N VAL A 198 -4.85 7.31 7.82
CA VAL A 198 -4.87 5.92 7.36
C VAL A 198 -6.24 5.32 7.63
N ILE A 199 -6.88 4.76 6.62
CA ILE A 199 -8.02 3.85 6.78
C ILE A 199 -7.71 2.62 5.92
N ALA A 200 -7.34 1.53 6.58
CA ALA A 200 -7.06 0.26 5.94
C ALA A 200 -8.11 -0.76 6.34
N ALA A 201 -8.80 -1.32 5.35
CA ALA A 201 -9.91 -2.25 5.52
C ALA A 201 -9.63 -3.55 4.79
N GLY A 202 -9.87 -4.68 5.42
CA GLY A 202 -9.68 -6.01 4.85
C GLY A 202 -10.27 -7.10 5.73
N TYR A 203 -9.83 -8.33 5.54
CA TYR A 203 -10.20 -9.45 6.44
C TYR A 203 -9.26 -9.47 7.64
N SER A 204 -9.75 -10.07 8.74
CA SER A 204 -9.11 -10.00 10.06
C SER A 204 -8.06 -11.07 10.33
N GLY A 205 -7.88 -12.04 9.41
CA GLY A 205 -7.07 -13.24 9.69
C GLY A 205 -5.61 -12.94 10.05
N MET A 206 -4.97 -12.04 9.30
CA MET A 206 -3.59 -11.60 9.53
C MET A 206 -3.49 -10.11 9.90
N ALA A 207 -4.60 -9.48 10.29
CA ALA A 207 -4.61 -8.05 10.55
C ALA A 207 -3.60 -7.63 11.63
N GLN A 208 -2.80 -6.61 11.33
CA GLN A 208 -1.80 -6.02 12.21
C GLN A 208 -2.10 -4.53 12.42
N ASN A 209 -1.94 -4.04 13.66
CA ASN A 209 -2.03 -2.60 13.96
C ASN A 209 -0.64 -1.98 14.02
N PHE A 210 -0.54 -0.67 13.97
CA PHE A 210 0.72 0.03 14.23
C PHE A 210 1.28 -0.28 15.63
N GLY A 211 2.59 -0.21 15.74
CA GLY A 211 3.31 -0.49 16.98
C GLY A 211 3.29 0.65 17.99
N THR A 212 3.71 0.35 19.22
CA THR A 212 3.70 1.27 20.37
C THR A 212 4.66 2.45 20.27
N ASP A 213 5.61 2.41 19.32
CA ASP A 213 6.53 3.52 19.05
C ASP A 213 5.87 4.65 18.23
N SER A 214 4.61 4.45 17.83
CA SER A 214 3.79 5.47 17.18
C SER A 214 3.50 6.65 18.10
N THR A 215 3.47 7.85 17.54
CA THR A 215 3.13 9.09 18.25
C THR A 215 1.73 9.62 17.90
N GLN A 216 1.03 8.93 16.99
CA GLN A 216 -0.36 9.18 16.60
C GLN A 216 -1.24 8.00 17.03
N GLY A 217 -2.51 8.28 17.37
CA GLY A 217 -3.46 7.25 17.75
C GLY A 217 -3.83 6.34 16.59
N SER A 218 -3.94 5.04 16.85
CA SER A 218 -4.44 4.05 15.89
C SER A 218 -5.44 3.10 16.56
N ILE A 219 -6.53 2.79 15.84
CA ILE A 219 -7.60 1.91 16.27
C ILE A 219 -7.73 0.76 15.29
N LEU A 220 -7.56 -0.48 15.76
CA LEU A 220 -7.92 -1.69 15.03
C LEU A 220 -9.19 -2.26 15.61
N LEU A 221 -10.21 -2.45 14.78
CA LEU A 221 -11.45 -3.12 15.13
C LEU A 221 -11.76 -4.25 14.16
N THR A 222 -12.38 -5.30 14.69
CA THR A 222 -12.85 -6.45 13.90
C THR A 222 -14.33 -6.68 14.14
N SER A 223 -15.03 -7.21 13.13
CA SER A 223 -16.41 -7.68 13.21
C SER A 223 -16.49 -9.16 12.85
N ARG A 224 -17.54 -9.83 13.32
CA ARG A 224 -17.83 -11.22 12.92
C ARG A 224 -18.47 -11.31 11.53
N SER A 225 -19.03 -10.23 11.07
CA SER A 225 -19.72 -10.15 9.77
C SER A 225 -18.93 -9.24 8.84
N THR A 226 -18.88 -9.60 7.57
CA THR A 226 -18.31 -8.74 6.51
C THR A 226 -19.30 -7.65 6.12
N SER A 227 -18.77 -6.52 5.67
CA SER A 227 -19.52 -5.38 5.14
C SER A 227 -18.82 -4.74 3.97
N THR A 228 -19.56 -3.99 3.17
CA THR A 228 -19.06 -3.09 2.12
C THR A 228 -19.46 -1.64 2.39
N GLU A 229 -20.03 -1.36 3.57
CA GLU A 229 -20.51 -0.04 3.93
C GLU A 229 -19.35 0.92 4.27
N THR A 230 -19.66 2.21 4.24
CA THR A 230 -18.71 3.28 4.60
C THR A 230 -18.24 3.13 6.05
N ILE A 231 -16.92 3.16 6.22
CA ILE A 231 -16.26 3.29 7.52
C ILE A 231 -16.24 4.76 7.88
N ARG A 232 -16.63 5.07 9.13
CA ARG A 232 -16.62 6.44 9.63
C ARG A 232 -16.09 6.48 11.05
N VAL A 233 -15.26 7.48 11.32
CA VAL A 233 -14.75 7.79 12.66
C VAL A 233 -15.23 9.17 13.05
N THR A 234 -15.86 9.27 14.23
CA THR A 234 -16.29 10.55 14.78
C THR A 234 -15.70 10.76 16.16
N ASP A 235 -15.57 12.03 16.56
CA ASP A 235 -15.25 12.41 17.93
C ASP A 235 -16.49 12.38 18.83
N ALA A 236 -16.29 12.66 20.13
CA ALA A 236 -17.35 12.70 21.12
C ALA A 236 -18.44 13.79 20.85
N SER A 237 -18.18 14.75 19.97
CA SER A 237 -19.15 15.75 19.54
C SER A 237 -19.96 15.29 18.32
N GLY A 238 -19.61 14.15 17.72
CA GLY A 238 -20.18 13.65 16.47
C GLY A 238 -19.55 14.24 15.20
N SER A 239 -18.45 15.00 15.33
CA SER A 239 -17.71 15.50 14.16
C SER A 239 -16.97 14.38 13.46
N VAL A 240 -17.10 14.27 12.12
CA VAL A 240 -16.40 13.26 11.32
C VAL A 240 -14.92 13.61 11.26
N LEU A 241 -14.09 12.67 11.68
CA LEU A 241 -12.62 12.79 11.66
C LEU A 241 -12.02 12.12 10.43
N ALA A 242 -12.60 11.01 10.00
CA ALA A 242 -12.19 10.28 8.80
C ALA A 242 -13.35 9.43 8.28
N GLU A 243 -13.40 9.24 6.96
CA GLU A 243 -14.44 8.47 6.28
C GLU A 243 -13.86 7.82 5.02
N PHE A 244 -14.22 6.54 4.79
CA PHE A 244 -13.82 5.81 3.60
C PHE A 244 -14.84 4.70 3.28
N THR A 245 -15.12 4.52 1.99
CA THR A 245 -15.93 3.40 1.51
C THR A 245 -15.01 2.44 0.77
N PRO A 246 -14.68 1.27 1.34
CA PRO A 246 -13.84 0.28 0.67
C PRO A 246 -14.49 -0.27 -0.59
N ALA A 247 -13.70 -0.59 -1.60
CA ALA A 247 -14.17 -1.22 -2.84
C ALA A 247 -14.58 -2.69 -2.63
N LYS A 248 -14.05 -3.33 -1.59
CA LYS A 248 -14.26 -4.75 -1.26
C LYS A 248 -14.91 -4.94 0.10
N ALA A 249 -15.43 -6.15 0.33
CA ALA A 249 -15.94 -6.55 1.63
C ALA A 249 -14.82 -6.62 2.67
N TYR A 250 -15.09 -6.18 3.88
CA TYR A 250 -14.16 -6.15 4.99
C TYR A 250 -14.84 -6.59 6.30
N ASN A 251 -14.07 -7.07 7.24
CA ASN A 251 -14.48 -7.33 8.63
C ASN A 251 -13.45 -6.83 9.65
N CYS A 252 -12.39 -6.18 9.17
CA CYS A 252 -11.37 -5.52 9.97
C CYS A 252 -11.10 -4.14 9.41
N VAL A 253 -10.88 -3.17 10.29
CA VAL A 253 -10.41 -1.84 9.93
C VAL A 253 -9.28 -1.39 10.84
N ILE A 254 -8.28 -0.73 10.27
CA ILE A 254 -7.25 0.00 10.98
C ILE A 254 -7.45 1.47 10.63
N VAL A 255 -7.63 2.32 11.64
CA VAL A 255 -7.81 3.75 11.43
C VAL A 255 -6.81 4.52 12.25
N SER A 256 -6.11 5.44 11.61
CA SER A 256 -5.25 6.41 12.26
C SER A 256 -5.44 7.79 11.65
N THR A 257 -5.51 8.83 12.48
CA THR A 257 -5.65 10.22 12.04
C THR A 257 -5.03 11.13 13.09
N PRO A 258 -4.52 12.31 12.72
CA PRO A 258 -3.98 13.28 13.67
C PRO A 258 -4.93 13.72 14.78
N ALA A 259 -6.25 13.47 14.60
CA ALA A 259 -7.26 13.78 15.60
C ALA A 259 -7.37 12.74 16.71
N LEU A 260 -6.87 11.50 16.51
CA LEU A 260 -6.89 10.46 17.53
C LEU A 260 -5.81 10.73 18.59
N LYS A 261 -6.24 11.01 19.83
CA LYS A 261 -5.37 11.36 20.96
C LYS A 261 -5.59 10.42 22.12
N GLN A 262 -4.54 10.14 22.88
CA GLN A 262 -4.67 9.37 24.11
C GLN A 262 -5.63 10.08 25.10
N GLY A 263 -6.49 9.30 25.72
CA GLY A 263 -7.55 9.76 26.61
C GLY A 263 -8.83 10.22 25.88
N GLY A 264 -8.82 10.31 24.54
CA GLY A 264 -9.99 10.65 23.75
C GLY A 264 -10.94 9.46 23.57
N THR A 265 -12.24 9.77 23.43
CA THR A 265 -13.27 8.78 23.07
C THR A 265 -13.77 9.06 21.67
N TYR A 266 -13.85 8.03 20.85
CA TYR A 266 -14.21 8.08 19.46
C TYR A 266 -15.24 7.00 19.13
N THR A 267 -16.12 7.28 18.19
CA THR A 267 -17.04 6.29 17.66
C THR A 267 -16.56 5.83 16.28
N VAL A 268 -16.30 4.54 16.12
CA VAL A 268 -15.99 3.93 14.84
C VAL A 268 -17.21 3.18 14.35
N THR A 269 -17.71 3.57 13.18
CA THR A 269 -18.83 2.89 12.49
C THR A 269 -18.28 2.04 11.38
N MET A 270 -18.59 0.74 11.41
CA MET A 270 -18.26 -0.23 10.37
C MET A 270 -19.43 -1.22 10.20
N GLY A 271 -19.83 -1.50 8.96
CA GLY A 271 -20.95 -2.44 8.70
C GLY A 271 -22.27 -2.01 9.31
N GLY A 272 -22.53 -0.70 9.43
CA GLY A 272 -23.73 -0.16 10.06
C GLY A 272 -23.74 -0.25 11.59
N GLU A 273 -22.74 -0.87 12.21
CA GLU A 273 -22.57 -0.95 13.66
C GLU A 273 -21.57 0.12 14.14
N SER A 274 -21.86 0.72 15.29
CA SER A 274 -21.00 1.75 15.89
C SER A 274 -20.40 1.21 17.19
N THR A 275 -19.10 1.40 17.36
CA THR A 275 -18.34 1.01 18.55
C THR A 275 -17.67 2.24 19.13
N ASP A 276 -17.90 2.51 20.40
CA ASP A 276 -17.20 3.56 21.14
C ASP A 276 -15.86 3.01 21.63
N VAL A 277 -14.79 3.74 21.34
CA VAL A 277 -13.42 3.42 21.70
C VAL A 277 -12.83 4.57 22.50
N THR A 278 -12.36 4.27 23.72
CA THR A 278 -11.54 5.20 24.50
C THR A 278 -10.07 4.79 24.36
N LEU A 279 -9.22 5.71 23.91
CA LEU A 279 -7.79 5.46 23.73
C LEU A 279 -7.04 5.62 25.06
N ASP A 280 -7.06 4.60 25.93
CA ASP A 280 -6.23 4.58 27.14
C ASP A 280 -4.72 4.61 26.81
N SER A 281 -4.36 4.03 25.66
CA SER A 281 -3.05 4.16 25.00
C SER A 281 -3.26 4.63 23.55
N LEU A 282 -2.19 5.08 22.87
CA LEU A 282 -2.28 5.50 21.46
C LEU A 282 -2.70 4.35 20.55
N ILE A 283 -2.33 3.12 20.87
CA ILE A 283 -2.66 1.94 20.07
C ILE A 283 -3.79 1.16 20.72
N TYR A 284 -4.91 1.02 20.02
CA TYR A 284 -6.08 0.28 20.43
C TYR A 284 -6.32 -0.92 19.52
N GLY A 285 -6.45 -2.10 20.13
CA GLY A 285 -6.63 -3.35 19.41
C GLY A 285 -5.29 -3.91 18.88
N SER A 286 -5.13 -5.21 19.01
CA SER A 286 -3.98 -5.95 18.49
C SER A 286 -4.43 -6.90 17.39
N GLY A 287 -3.62 -7.05 16.35
CA GLY A 287 -3.86 -8.01 15.29
C GLY A 287 -3.74 -9.48 15.70
N GLY A 288 -4.15 -10.36 14.82
CA GLY A 288 -4.42 -11.78 15.10
C GLY A 288 -3.24 -12.75 15.25
N MET A 289 -1.99 -12.34 15.27
CA MET A 289 -0.85 -13.26 15.45
C MET A 289 -0.03 -12.92 16.70
N GLY A 290 -0.60 -13.08 17.87
CA GLY A 290 0.11 -12.80 19.14
C GLY A 290 -0.72 -13.07 20.39
N GLY A 291 -1.65 -14.00 20.34
CA GLY A 291 -2.45 -14.42 21.47
C GLY A 291 -1.64 -15.17 22.53
N GLY A 292 -0.80 -14.47 23.28
CA GLY A 292 -0.32 -14.93 24.57
C GLY A 292 -1.54 -15.04 25.50
N MET A 293 -1.87 -16.25 25.98
CA MET A 293 -2.86 -16.56 26.99
C MET A 293 -2.64 -15.68 28.24
N GLY A 294 -3.37 -14.58 28.34
CA GLY A 294 -3.59 -13.85 29.59
C GLY A 294 -4.68 -14.55 30.36
N GLY A 295 -4.29 -15.41 31.30
CA GLY A 295 -5.21 -16.13 32.16
C GLY A 295 -6.12 -15.20 32.94
N GLY A 296 -7.41 -15.39 32.78
CA GLY A 296 -8.40 -14.87 33.71
C GLY A 296 -8.12 -15.44 35.10
N ASN A 297 -8.08 -14.57 36.09
CA ASN A 297 -8.29 -14.94 37.48
C ASN A 297 -9.67 -14.43 37.89
N MET A 298 -10.34 -15.33 38.52
CA MET A 298 -11.69 -15.23 39.18
C MET A 298 -11.87 -13.98 40.04
#